data_d0e8ccb6cb423b41ce1a2cf40f3a58f6
#
_entry.id   d0e8ccb6cb423b41ce1a2cf40f3a58f6
#
_cell.length_a   1.000
_cell.length_b   1.000
_cell.length_c   1.000
_cell.angle_alpha   90.00
_cell.angle_beta   90.00
_cell.angle_gamma   90.00
#
_symmetry.space_group_name_H-M   'P 1'
#
loop_
_entity.id
_entity.type
_entity.pdbx_description
1 polymer ?
#
loop_
_entity_poly.entity_id
_entity_poly.type
_entity_poly.pdbx_seq_one_letter_code
_entity_poly.pdbx_strand_id
1 'polypeptide(L)'
;DTDGGFDSMSAANAESNAQVIVALTSLGIDPLNDARFIKNGNNVMDNLIANYYDNTGGFAHIKNTKIDKIATEQAFYALVSYIRFKEQKTPLFDMSDISTSVDNNNKTNTETTINPFQF
;
A
#
# COMPACT_ATOMS: atom_id res chain seq x y z
N ASP A 1 -6.73 14.03 -8.55
CA ASP A 1 -6.28 14.41 -9.89
C ASP A 1 -7.15 13.77 -10.98
N THR A 2 -7.13 14.34 -12.14
CA THR A 2 -7.92 13.87 -13.30
C THR A 2 -7.42 12.55 -13.88
N ASP A 3 -6.23 12.10 -13.50
CA ASP A 3 -5.61 10.84 -13.91
C ASP A 3 -5.71 9.71 -12.86
N GLY A 4 -6.52 9.91 -11.84
CA GLY A 4 -6.73 8.94 -10.76
C GLY A 4 -5.74 9.05 -9.61
N GLY A 5 -4.73 9.89 -9.71
CA GLY A 5 -3.72 10.08 -8.67
C GLY A 5 -4.11 11.12 -7.62
N PHE A 6 -3.27 11.21 -6.59
CA PHE A 6 -3.47 12.10 -5.45
C PHE A 6 -2.23 12.95 -5.18
N ASP A 7 -2.47 14.18 -4.77
CA ASP A 7 -1.42 15.15 -4.46
C ASP A 7 -1.20 15.29 -2.96
N SER A 8 0.00 15.69 -2.61
CA SER A 8 0.31 16.23 -1.31
C SER A 8 1.04 17.55 -1.48
N MET A 9 0.58 18.59 -0.81
CA MET A 9 1.18 19.93 -0.84
C MET A 9 1.40 20.47 -2.27
N SER A 10 0.42 20.26 -3.14
CA SER A 10 0.41 20.68 -4.55
C SER A 10 1.38 19.92 -5.46
N ALA A 11 1.88 18.75 -5.04
CA ALA A 11 2.73 17.91 -5.85
C ALA A 11 2.22 16.47 -5.88
N ALA A 12 2.00 15.95 -7.10
CA ALA A 12 1.65 14.55 -7.31
C ALA A 12 2.88 13.67 -6.96
N ASN A 13 2.67 12.67 -6.13
CA ASN A 13 3.73 11.78 -5.68
C ASN A 13 3.22 10.37 -5.37
N ALA A 14 4.14 9.40 -5.38
CA ALA A 14 3.83 8.00 -5.17
C ALA A 14 3.26 7.73 -3.76
N GLU A 15 3.80 8.38 -2.74
CA GLU A 15 3.40 8.16 -1.35
C GLU A 15 1.94 8.59 -1.11
N SER A 16 1.50 9.67 -1.73
CA SER A 16 0.09 10.09 -1.64
C SER A 16 -0.85 9.04 -2.22
N ASN A 17 -0.51 8.45 -3.36
CA ASN A 17 -1.25 7.34 -3.94
C ASN A 17 -1.25 6.11 -3.02
N ALA A 18 -0.09 5.77 -2.49
CA ALA A 18 0.06 4.63 -1.59
C ALA A 18 -0.78 4.78 -0.31
N GLN A 19 -0.76 5.95 0.30
CA GLN A 19 -1.53 6.24 1.50
C GLN A 19 -3.04 6.16 1.25
N VAL A 20 -3.51 6.61 0.11
CA VAL A 20 -4.93 6.50 -0.25
C VAL A 20 -5.35 5.04 -0.40
N ILE A 21 -4.54 4.22 -1.05
CA ILE A 21 -4.82 2.77 -1.18
C ILE A 21 -4.93 2.13 0.20
N VAL A 22 -3.99 2.40 1.10
CA VAL A 22 -4.01 1.88 2.47
C VAL A 22 -5.25 2.34 3.23
N ALA A 23 -5.57 3.63 3.16
CA ALA A 23 -6.71 4.20 3.87
C ALA A 23 -8.04 3.62 3.38
N LEU A 24 -8.25 3.54 2.07
CA LEU A 24 -9.50 3.04 1.49
C LEU A 24 -9.71 1.55 1.79
N THR A 25 -8.67 0.73 1.60
CA THR A 25 -8.75 -0.70 1.91
C THR A 25 -9.01 -0.94 3.39
N SER A 26 -8.47 -0.11 4.27
CA SER A 26 -8.74 -0.16 5.72
C SER A 26 -10.20 0.12 6.06
N LEU A 27 -10.86 0.93 5.25
CA LEU A 27 -12.29 1.26 5.39
C LEU A 27 -13.21 0.26 4.68
N GLY A 28 -12.66 -0.79 4.07
CA GLY A 28 -13.43 -1.75 3.29
C GLY A 28 -13.87 -1.23 1.93
N ILE A 29 -13.23 -0.19 1.42
CA ILE A 29 -13.52 0.40 0.11
C ILE A 29 -12.48 -0.08 -0.91
N ASP A 30 -12.95 -0.60 -2.04
CA ASP A 30 -12.07 -1.02 -3.13
C ASP A 30 -11.63 0.19 -3.96
N PRO A 31 -10.36 0.64 -3.83
CA PRO A 31 -9.91 1.84 -4.53
C PRO A 31 -9.83 1.66 -6.05
N LEU A 32 -9.84 0.42 -6.55
CA LEU A 32 -9.73 0.12 -7.97
C LEU A 32 -11.09 0.04 -8.68
N ASN A 33 -12.16 -0.21 -7.95
CA ASN A 33 -13.48 -0.45 -8.53
C ASN A 33 -14.56 0.51 -8.03
N ASP A 34 -14.34 1.25 -6.96
CA ASP A 34 -15.30 2.23 -6.48
C ASP A 34 -15.30 3.46 -7.39
N ALA A 35 -16.46 3.72 -8.01
CA ALA A 35 -16.61 4.79 -9.01
C ALA A 35 -16.24 6.19 -8.49
N ARG A 36 -16.32 6.41 -7.17
CA ARG A 36 -15.95 7.70 -6.56
C ARG A 36 -14.47 8.02 -6.72
N PHE A 37 -13.62 7.01 -6.89
CA PHE A 37 -12.17 7.13 -6.96
C PHE A 37 -11.61 6.84 -8.36
N ILE A 38 -12.48 6.64 -9.34
CA ILE A 38 -12.07 6.45 -10.73
C ILE A 38 -12.24 7.77 -11.49
N LYS A 39 -11.16 8.26 -12.09
CA LYS A 39 -11.12 9.51 -12.85
C LYS A 39 -10.66 9.25 -14.28
N ASN A 40 -11.50 9.60 -15.27
CA ASN A 40 -11.19 9.37 -16.68
C ASN A 40 -10.78 7.93 -17.02
N GLY A 41 -11.41 6.94 -16.34
CA GLY A 41 -11.09 5.53 -16.51
C GLY A 41 -9.86 5.04 -15.77
N ASN A 42 -9.19 5.89 -15.01
CA ASN A 42 -7.98 5.54 -14.24
C ASN A 42 -8.27 5.46 -12.75
N ASN A 43 -7.76 4.45 -12.11
CA ASN A 43 -7.75 4.32 -10.66
C ASN A 43 -6.38 4.69 -10.06
N VAL A 44 -6.31 4.76 -8.75
CA VAL A 44 -5.08 5.15 -8.04
C VAL A 44 -3.93 4.15 -8.25
N MET A 45 -4.23 2.86 -8.40
CA MET A 45 -3.21 1.84 -8.65
C MET A 45 -2.62 1.98 -10.05
N ASP A 46 -3.47 2.22 -11.07
CA ASP A 46 -3.00 2.48 -12.42
C ASP A 46 -2.06 3.67 -12.46
N ASN A 47 -2.42 4.74 -11.74
CA ASN A 47 -1.59 5.93 -11.64
C ASN A 47 -0.26 5.65 -10.92
N LEU A 48 -0.29 4.90 -9.82
CA LEU A 48 0.91 4.53 -9.06
C LEU A 48 1.89 3.76 -9.94
N ILE A 49 1.41 2.77 -10.67
CA ILE A 49 2.26 1.91 -11.49
C ILE A 49 2.74 2.65 -12.74
N ALA A 50 1.83 3.31 -13.45
CA ALA A 50 2.18 3.97 -14.72
C ALA A 50 3.18 5.13 -14.53
N ASN A 51 3.08 5.88 -13.45
CA ASN A 51 3.85 7.11 -13.27
C ASN A 51 5.09 6.95 -12.37
N TYR A 52 5.11 5.97 -11.48
CA TYR A 52 6.13 5.90 -10.44
C TYR A 52 6.90 4.58 -10.40
N TYR A 53 6.37 3.50 -10.97
CA TYR A 53 7.07 2.22 -10.99
C TYR A 53 8.23 2.26 -11.98
N ASP A 54 9.41 1.87 -11.52
CA ASP A 54 10.59 1.67 -12.34
C ASP A 54 10.80 0.18 -12.61
N ASN A 55 11.09 -0.19 -13.86
CA ASN A 55 11.27 -1.57 -14.28
C ASN A 55 12.45 -2.28 -13.60
N THR A 56 13.29 -1.55 -12.88
CA THR A 56 14.38 -2.13 -12.07
C THR A 56 13.94 -2.58 -10.69
N GLY A 57 12.65 -2.42 -10.36
CA GLY A 57 12.05 -3.02 -9.17
C GLY A 57 11.78 -2.07 -8.01
N GLY A 58 11.62 -0.78 -8.28
CA GLY A 58 11.29 0.21 -7.26
C GLY A 58 10.31 1.26 -7.73
N PHE A 59 10.05 2.24 -6.88
CA PHE A 59 9.17 3.36 -7.17
C PHE A 59 9.89 4.69 -6.97
N ALA A 60 9.63 5.65 -7.85
CA ALA A 60 10.08 7.02 -7.71
C ALA A 60 9.12 7.82 -6.82
N HIS A 61 9.63 8.80 -6.11
CA HIS A 61 8.81 9.75 -5.36
C HIS A 61 7.99 10.63 -6.30
N ILE A 62 8.64 11.20 -7.29
CA ILE A 62 8.06 12.07 -8.32
C ILE A 62 8.21 11.39 -9.68
N LYS A 63 7.24 11.58 -10.55
CA LYS A 63 7.26 11.07 -11.93
C LYS A 63 8.55 11.50 -12.65
N ASN A 64 9.15 10.56 -13.39
CA ASN A 64 10.39 10.75 -14.16
C ASN A 64 11.63 11.09 -13.31
N THR A 65 11.64 10.67 -12.07
CA THR A 65 12.82 10.74 -11.20
C THR A 65 13.36 9.35 -10.89
N LYS A 66 14.47 9.28 -10.17
CA LYS A 66 15.08 8.00 -9.77
C LYS A 66 14.26 7.30 -8.70
N ILE A 67 14.48 5.99 -8.56
CA ILE A 67 13.92 5.19 -7.48
C ILE A 67 14.24 5.85 -6.13
N ASP A 68 13.21 5.95 -5.31
CA ASP A 68 13.27 6.46 -3.95
C ASP A 68 12.95 5.35 -2.96
N LYS A 69 13.73 5.24 -1.90
CA LYS A 69 13.56 4.17 -0.92
C LYS A 69 12.23 4.28 -0.18
N ILE A 70 11.84 5.47 0.26
CA ILE A 70 10.60 5.69 1.01
C ILE A 70 9.39 5.46 0.10
N ALA A 71 9.42 5.99 -1.12
CA ALA A 71 8.37 5.76 -2.09
C ALA A 71 8.19 4.27 -2.41
N THR A 72 9.28 3.54 -2.55
CA THR A 72 9.28 2.09 -2.79
C THR A 72 8.68 1.34 -1.62
N GLU A 73 9.08 1.63 -0.40
CA GLU A 73 8.54 0.98 0.81
C GLU A 73 7.02 1.23 0.95
N GLN A 74 6.58 2.47 0.78
CA GLN A 74 5.17 2.83 0.89
C GLN A 74 4.33 2.23 -0.23
N ALA A 75 4.84 2.20 -1.46
CA ALA A 75 4.15 1.57 -2.58
C ALA A 75 3.97 0.06 -2.37
N PHE A 76 5.01 -0.65 -1.93
CA PHE A 76 4.90 -2.07 -1.60
C PHE A 76 3.92 -2.32 -0.45
N TYR A 77 3.94 -1.48 0.57
CA TYR A 77 2.96 -1.55 1.65
C TYR A 77 1.53 -1.42 1.13
N ALA A 78 1.29 -0.48 0.22
CA ALA A 78 -0.01 -0.30 -0.40
C ALA A 78 -0.44 -1.50 -1.25
N LEU A 79 0.48 -2.08 -2.02
CA LEU A 79 0.21 -3.29 -2.82
C LEU A 79 -0.17 -4.47 -1.93
N VAL A 80 0.54 -4.68 -0.82
CA VAL A 80 0.22 -5.73 0.15
C VAL A 80 -1.12 -5.47 0.82
N SER A 81 -1.42 -4.22 1.18
CA SER A 81 -2.71 -3.82 1.76
C SER A 81 -3.86 -4.14 0.81
N TYR A 82 -3.68 -3.89 -0.48
CA TYR A 82 -4.69 -4.22 -1.49
C TYR A 82 -4.89 -5.73 -1.65
N ILE A 83 -3.81 -6.50 -1.70
CA ILE A 83 -3.88 -7.97 -1.79
C ILE A 83 -4.62 -8.54 -0.58
N ARG A 84 -4.29 -8.09 0.63
CA ARG A 84 -4.99 -8.53 1.84
C ARG A 84 -6.47 -8.16 1.81
N PHE A 85 -6.80 -6.98 1.33
CA PHE A 85 -8.18 -6.55 1.14
C PHE A 85 -8.94 -7.48 0.18
N LYS A 86 -8.36 -7.83 -0.97
CA LYS A 86 -8.97 -8.74 -1.95
C LYS A 86 -9.10 -10.17 -1.43
N GLU A 87 -8.21 -10.60 -0.56
CA GLU A 87 -8.27 -11.90 0.13
C GLU A 87 -9.16 -11.88 1.37
N GLN A 88 -9.83 -10.78 1.66
CA GLN A 88 -10.71 -10.58 2.83
C GLN A 88 -10.00 -10.77 4.17
N LYS A 89 -8.72 -10.41 4.20
CA LYS A 89 -7.92 -10.39 5.43
C LYS A 89 -8.03 -9.05 6.13
N THR A 90 -7.63 -9.01 7.40
CA THR A 90 -7.57 -7.77 8.17
C THR A 90 -6.53 -6.80 7.58
N PRO A 91 -6.71 -5.47 7.76
CA PRO A 91 -5.70 -4.48 7.38
C PRO A 91 -4.34 -4.76 8.03
N LEU A 92 -3.26 -4.27 7.41
CA LEU A 92 -1.89 -4.53 7.88
C LEU A 92 -1.59 -4.02 9.29
N PHE A 93 -2.27 -2.98 9.75
CA PHE A 93 -2.15 -2.50 11.13
C PHE A 93 -3.03 -3.28 12.12
N ASP A 94 -3.90 -4.16 11.64
CA ASP A 94 -4.66 -5.13 12.44
C ASP A 94 -4.26 -6.53 11.99
N MET A 95 -3.42 -7.19 12.77
CA MET A 95 -2.86 -8.50 12.45
C MET A 95 -3.59 -9.62 13.19
N SER A 96 -4.82 -9.40 13.62
CA SER A 96 -5.61 -10.36 14.40
C SER A 96 -5.96 -11.65 13.65
N ASP A 97 -5.90 -11.65 12.31
CA ASP A 97 -6.13 -12.81 11.47
C ASP A 97 -4.90 -13.71 11.29
N ILE A 98 -3.74 -13.29 11.80
CA ILE A 98 -2.52 -14.09 11.76
C ILE A 98 -2.52 -15.05 12.94
N SER A 99 -2.65 -16.34 12.64
CA SER A 99 -2.43 -17.38 13.64
C SER A 99 -0.92 -17.59 13.78
N THR A 100 -0.38 -17.16 14.91
CA THR A 100 0.94 -17.63 15.32
C THR A 100 0.77 -19.05 15.84
N SER A 101 1.21 -20.04 15.08
CA SER A 101 1.41 -21.37 15.63
C SER A 101 2.58 -21.31 16.61
N VAL A 102 2.26 -21.05 17.88
CA VAL A 102 3.23 -21.21 18.95
C VAL A 102 3.35 -22.72 19.16
N ASP A 103 4.47 -23.28 18.75
CA ASP A 103 4.84 -24.61 19.22
C ASP A 103 4.92 -24.57 20.75
N ASN A 104 3.97 -25.26 21.40
CA ASN A 104 3.83 -25.30 22.85
C ASN A 104 5.01 -25.97 23.59
N ASN A 105 6.12 -26.22 22.91
CA ASN A 105 7.28 -26.92 23.48
C ASN A 105 8.45 -26.03 23.87
N ASN A 106 8.35 -24.70 23.70
CA ASN A 106 9.39 -23.81 24.22
C ASN A 106 8.74 -22.63 24.94
N LYS A 107 8.90 -22.64 26.26
CA LYS A 107 8.59 -21.53 27.16
C LYS A 107 9.57 -20.36 26.96
N THR A 108 9.71 -19.86 25.77
CA THR A 108 10.32 -18.57 25.52
C THR A 108 9.26 -17.70 24.92
N ASN A 109 8.79 -16.73 25.70
CA ASN A 109 7.98 -15.63 25.24
C ASN A 109 8.78 -14.83 24.20
N THR A 110 8.80 -15.29 22.98
CA THR A 110 9.13 -14.45 21.84
C THR A 110 7.82 -13.88 21.33
N GLU A 111 7.43 -12.76 21.88
CA GLU A 111 6.48 -11.89 21.21
C GLU A 111 7.15 -11.43 19.92
N THR A 112 6.86 -12.11 18.83
CA THR A 112 7.21 -11.58 17.51
C THR A 112 6.21 -10.50 17.18
N THR A 113 6.46 -9.30 17.65
CA THR A 113 5.73 -8.13 17.21
C THR A 113 6.20 -7.81 15.80
N ILE A 114 5.47 -8.27 14.79
CA ILE A 114 5.70 -7.80 13.43
C ILE A 114 5.11 -6.40 13.37
N ASN A 115 5.97 -5.40 13.40
CA ASN A 115 5.57 -4.03 13.13
C ASN A 115 5.64 -3.82 11.61
N PRO A 116 4.51 -3.64 10.91
CA PRO A 116 4.50 -3.47 9.46
C PRO A 116 5.18 -2.18 8.99
N PHE A 117 5.53 -1.28 9.91
CA PHE A 117 6.25 -0.04 9.64
C PHE A 117 7.75 -0.14 9.95
N GLN A 118 8.23 -1.26 10.43
CA GLN A 118 9.65 -1.53 10.64
C GLN A 118 10.18 -2.43 9.52
N PHE A 119 10.80 -1.80 8.57
CA PHE A 119 11.54 -2.46 7.52
C PHE A 119 13.02 -2.07 7.61
#